data_863e4942e01463e25334e0a179bf8de4
#
_entry.id   863e4942e01463e25334e0a179bf8de4
#
_cell.length_a   1.000
_cell.length_b   1.000
_cell.length_c   1.000
_cell.angle_alpha   90.00
_cell.angle_beta   90.00
_cell.angle_gamma   90.00
#
_symmetry.space_group_name_H-M   'P 1'
#
loop_
_entity.id
_entity.type
_entity.pdbx_description
1 polymer ?
#
loop_
_entity_poly.entity_id
_entity_poly.type
_entity_poly.pdbx_seq_one_letter_code
_entity_poly.pdbx_strand_id
1 'polypeptide(L)'
;DTGREVRIICKTKIAIVVTTPMVARVFLAHQINTLVEFYNVTIIVNLNGNRSMLDNISNKVNIINLPIERHISLFADLRALFLLISIFYKNEFSLVHSVSPKAGLLTSIAAWVARVPSRLHTFTGQVWMTKKGVGRWFLKLLDKIIVTLNTNILVDSFSQQDFLIKEGVLSKDISIVLGSGSISGVDVNRFRPSKIRRNLIRKQLNIKDNCVI
;
A
#
# COMPACT_ATOMS: atom_id res chain seq x y z
N ASP A 1 -28.94 13.76 38.61
CA ASP A 1 -28.81 14.10 37.18
C ASP A 1 -27.34 14.18 36.83
N THR A 2 -26.75 13.03 36.57
CA THR A 2 -25.33 12.97 36.20
C THR A 2 -25.23 12.96 34.67
N GLY A 3 -25.04 14.16 34.10
CA GLY A 3 -24.74 14.36 32.70
C GLY A 3 -23.46 13.60 32.31
N ARG A 4 -23.61 12.45 31.68
CA ARG A 4 -22.52 11.79 30.96
C ARG A 4 -22.16 12.65 29.75
N GLU A 5 -21.10 13.45 29.91
CA GLU A 5 -20.45 14.03 28.72
C GLU A 5 -20.07 12.91 27.75
N VAL A 6 -20.78 12.84 26.65
CA VAL A 6 -20.41 12.01 25.53
C VAL A 6 -19.17 12.67 24.89
N ARG A 7 -17.98 12.29 25.36
CA ARG A 7 -16.74 12.64 24.65
C ARG A 7 -16.81 11.98 23.27
N ILE A 8 -17.15 12.78 22.26
CA ILE A 8 -16.97 12.40 20.86
C ILE A 8 -15.45 12.29 20.65
N ILE A 9 -14.91 11.07 20.78
CA ILE A 9 -13.53 10.81 20.45
C ILE A 9 -13.44 10.89 18.92
N CYS A 10 -13.02 12.04 18.41
CA CYS A 10 -12.77 12.21 16.98
C CYS A 10 -11.59 11.30 16.60
N LYS A 11 -11.87 10.20 15.89
CA LYS A 11 -10.83 9.28 15.46
C LYS A 11 -9.85 9.99 14.52
N THR A 12 -8.56 9.80 14.77
CA THR A 12 -7.48 10.31 13.91
C THR A 12 -7.68 9.87 12.47
N LYS A 13 -7.57 10.79 11.52
CA LYS A 13 -7.74 10.53 10.09
C LYS A 13 -6.44 10.01 9.48
N ILE A 14 -6.53 8.88 8.81
CA ILE A 14 -5.40 8.30 8.07
C ILE A 14 -5.80 7.99 6.63
N ALA A 15 -4.87 8.14 5.69
CA ALA A 15 -5.09 7.80 4.29
C ALA A 15 -4.15 6.68 3.85
N ILE A 16 -4.67 5.75 3.04
CA ILE A 16 -3.90 4.69 2.38
C ILE A 16 -4.03 4.89 0.88
N VAL A 17 -2.90 5.07 0.20
CA VAL A 17 -2.87 5.36 -1.24
C VAL A 17 -2.27 4.19 -2.00
N VAL A 18 -3.02 3.65 -2.93
CA VAL A 18 -2.61 2.54 -3.79
C VAL A 18 -3.03 2.79 -5.25
N THR A 19 -2.32 2.21 -6.20
CA THR A 19 -2.62 2.39 -7.63
C THR A 19 -3.83 1.58 -8.10
N THR A 20 -4.09 0.43 -7.48
CA THR A 20 -5.16 -0.48 -7.91
C THR A 20 -5.93 -1.06 -6.73
N PRO A 21 -7.24 -1.35 -6.89
CA PRO A 21 -8.06 -2.00 -5.86
C PRO A 21 -7.50 -3.37 -5.44
N MET A 22 -6.84 -4.08 -6.37
CA MET A 22 -6.24 -5.38 -6.10
C MET A 22 -5.20 -5.32 -4.98
N VAL A 23 -4.36 -4.27 -4.92
CA VAL A 23 -3.37 -4.10 -3.85
C VAL A 23 -4.07 -3.95 -2.49
N ALA A 24 -5.11 -3.12 -2.41
CA ALA A 24 -5.89 -2.96 -1.18
C ALA A 24 -6.57 -4.27 -0.77
N ARG A 25 -7.19 -4.98 -1.74
CA ARG A 25 -7.92 -6.22 -1.50
C ARG A 25 -7.03 -7.38 -1.03
N VAL A 26 -5.90 -7.59 -1.71
CA VAL A 26 -5.07 -8.79 -1.53
C VAL A 26 -4.05 -8.60 -0.42
N PHE A 27 -3.40 -7.44 -0.37
CA PHE A 27 -2.28 -7.23 0.55
C PHE A 27 -2.67 -6.44 1.80
N LEU A 28 -3.64 -5.53 1.74
CA LEU A 28 -3.90 -4.59 2.81
C LEU A 28 -5.26 -4.80 3.51
N ALA A 29 -6.15 -5.65 3.00
CA ALA A 29 -7.50 -5.78 3.52
C ALA A 29 -7.54 -6.09 5.02
N HIS A 30 -6.71 -7.00 5.51
CA HIS A 30 -6.64 -7.34 6.93
C HIS A 30 -6.18 -6.14 7.77
N GLN A 31 -5.12 -5.47 7.34
CA GLN A 31 -4.61 -4.27 8.02
C GLN A 31 -5.65 -3.15 8.04
N ILE A 32 -6.28 -2.89 6.90
CA ILE A 32 -7.32 -1.85 6.77
C ILE A 32 -8.51 -2.14 7.70
N ASN A 33 -8.99 -3.39 7.71
CA ASN A 33 -10.11 -3.80 8.55
C ASN A 33 -9.79 -3.72 10.05
N THR A 34 -8.53 -3.91 10.43
CA THR A 34 -8.09 -3.71 11.81
C THR A 34 -7.96 -2.21 12.13
N LEU A 35 -7.36 -1.43 11.25
CA LEU A 35 -7.13 0.00 11.46
C LEU A 35 -8.43 0.80 11.60
N VAL A 36 -9.50 0.41 10.90
CA VAL A 36 -10.79 1.13 10.94
C VAL A 36 -11.47 1.07 12.32
N GLU A 37 -11.10 0.13 13.16
CA GLU A 37 -11.60 0.08 14.53
C GLU A 37 -11.05 1.25 15.40
N PHE A 38 -9.84 1.71 15.09
CA PHE A 38 -9.13 2.73 15.86
C PHE A 38 -9.07 4.08 15.16
N TYR A 39 -9.07 4.12 13.83
CA TYR A 39 -8.85 5.31 13.01
C TYR A 39 -10.01 5.57 12.04
N ASN A 40 -10.10 6.80 11.56
CA ASN A 40 -10.92 7.12 10.40
C ASN A 40 -10.09 6.89 9.14
N VAL A 41 -10.28 5.73 8.52
CA VAL A 41 -9.49 5.27 7.39
C VAL A 41 -10.09 5.70 6.07
N THR A 42 -9.28 6.32 5.21
CA THR A 42 -9.62 6.66 3.82
C THR A 42 -8.69 5.90 2.87
N ILE A 43 -9.25 5.18 1.90
CA ILE A 43 -8.49 4.58 0.81
C ILE A 43 -8.60 5.48 -0.42
N ILE A 44 -7.44 5.86 -0.97
CA ILE A 44 -7.34 6.62 -2.21
C ILE A 44 -6.78 5.67 -3.28
N VAL A 45 -7.59 5.39 -4.30
CA VAL A 45 -7.28 4.33 -5.28
C VAL A 45 -7.92 4.62 -6.62
N ASN A 46 -7.31 4.16 -7.71
CA ASN A 46 -7.95 4.16 -9.02
C ASN A 46 -8.88 2.94 -9.14
N LEU A 47 -10.18 3.16 -9.09
CA LEU A 47 -11.17 2.10 -9.13
C LEU A 47 -11.36 1.51 -10.53
N ASN A 48 -11.07 2.26 -11.60
CA ASN A 48 -11.34 1.85 -12.99
C ASN A 48 -12.74 1.23 -13.18
N GLY A 49 -13.76 1.74 -12.48
CA GLY A 49 -15.10 1.18 -12.47
C GLY A 49 -15.33 -0.08 -11.61
N ASN A 50 -14.28 -0.67 -11.06
CA ASN A 50 -14.35 -1.96 -10.33
C ASN A 50 -14.42 -1.77 -8.80
N ARG A 51 -15.43 -1.07 -8.32
CA ARG A 51 -15.65 -0.87 -6.86
C ARG A 51 -15.88 -2.19 -6.11
N SER A 52 -16.52 -3.18 -6.76
CA SER A 52 -16.76 -4.51 -6.20
C SER A 52 -15.48 -5.27 -5.79
N MET A 53 -14.33 -4.89 -6.31
CA MET A 53 -13.05 -5.46 -5.85
C MET A 53 -12.72 -5.11 -4.39
N LEU A 54 -13.40 -4.15 -3.78
CA LEU A 54 -13.19 -3.73 -2.39
C LEU A 54 -14.27 -4.26 -1.42
N ASP A 55 -15.12 -5.19 -1.85
CA ASP A 55 -16.23 -5.74 -1.03
C ASP A 55 -15.75 -6.49 0.22
N ASN A 56 -14.49 -6.91 0.29
CA ASN A 56 -13.89 -7.51 1.47
C ASN A 56 -13.32 -6.49 2.46
N ILE A 57 -13.42 -5.20 2.16
CA ILE A 57 -13.01 -4.10 3.02
C ILE A 57 -14.24 -3.56 3.75
N SER A 58 -14.07 -3.23 5.02
CA SER A 58 -15.13 -2.71 5.87
C SER A 58 -15.85 -1.51 5.24
N ASN A 59 -17.16 -1.48 5.34
CA ASN A 59 -18.00 -0.36 4.88
C ASN A 59 -17.80 0.94 5.70
N LYS A 60 -17.09 0.87 6.82
CA LYS A 60 -16.68 2.04 7.61
C LYS A 60 -15.52 2.82 6.97
N VAL A 61 -14.89 2.26 5.93
CA VAL A 61 -13.76 2.89 5.22
C VAL A 61 -14.28 3.89 4.19
N ASN A 62 -13.74 5.10 4.19
CA ASN A 62 -13.98 6.06 3.13
C ASN A 62 -13.16 5.70 1.88
N ILE A 63 -13.77 5.78 0.71
CA ILE A 63 -13.09 5.48 -0.56
C ILE A 63 -13.12 6.72 -1.45
N ILE A 64 -11.94 7.19 -1.84
CA ILE A 64 -11.76 8.28 -2.80
C ILE A 64 -11.21 7.67 -4.09
N ASN A 65 -11.96 7.83 -5.18
CA ASN A 65 -11.49 7.43 -6.51
C ASN A 65 -10.54 8.49 -7.05
N LEU A 66 -9.31 8.09 -7.35
CA LEU A 66 -8.28 8.96 -7.91
C LEU A 66 -7.64 8.27 -9.13
N PRO A 67 -7.59 8.90 -10.31
CA PRO A 67 -7.06 8.31 -11.54
C PRO A 67 -5.53 8.25 -11.54
N ILE A 68 -4.95 7.39 -10.70
CA ILE A 68 -3.52 7.05 -10.74
C ILE A 68 -3.36 5.87 -11.68
N GLU A 69 -2.84 6.09 -12.87
CA GLU A 69 -2.60 5.02 -13.83
C GLU A 69 -1.32 4.23 -13.49
N ARG A 70 -1.26 2.94 -13.86
CA ARG A 70 -0.04 2.14 -13.66
C ARG A 70 1.08 2.56 -14.63
N HIS A 71 0.71 2.94 -15.85
CA HIS A 71 1.66 3.41 -16.86
C HIS A 71 2.12 4.85 -16.56
N ILE A 72 3.36 5.16 -16.95
CA ILE A 72 3.89 6.51 -16.80
C ILE A 72 3.22 7.40 -17.85
N SER A 73 2.55 8.45 -17.38
CA SER A 73 1.91 9.47 -18.21
C SER A 73 2.07 10.83 -17.52
N LEU A 74 2.96 11.66 -18.04
CA LEU A 74 3.33 12.91 -17.38
C LEU A 74 2.12 13.81 -17.06
N PHE A 75 1.20 13.99 -18.00
CA PHE A 75 0.02 14.82 -17.79
C PHE A 75 -0.97 14.21 -16.78
N ALA A 76 -1.24 12.89 -16.88
CA ALA A 76 -2.12 12.21 -15.93
C ALA A 76 -1.50 12.18 -14.53
N ASP A 77 -0.19 11.98 -14.44
CA ASP A 77 0.55 11.93 -13.18
C ASP A 77 0.59 13.30 -12.50
N LEU A 78 0.79 14.37 -13.27
CA LEU A 78 0.75 15.73 -12.75
C LEU A 78 -0.66 16.10 -12.26
N ARG A 79 -1.69 15.74 -13.03
CA ARG A 79 -3.10 15.90 -12.60
C ARG A 79 -3.39 15.13 -11.31
N ALA A 80 -2.96 13.86 -11.22
CA ALA A 80 -3.13 13.06 -10.03
C ALA A 80 -2.40 13.64 -8.81
N LEU A 81 -1.20 14.21 -9.03
CA LEU A 81 -0.43 14.89 -7.99
C LEU A 81 -1.20 16.10 -7.43
N PHE A 82 -1.71 17.00 -8.28
CA PHE A 82 -2.48 18.17 -7.84
C PHE A 82 -3.76 17.77 -7.11
N LEU A 83 -4.45 16.70 -7.56
CA LEU A 83 -5.62 16.18 -6.89
C LEU A 83 -5.25 15.61 -5.51
N LEU A 84 -4.15 14.87 -5.37
CA LEU A 84 -3.66 14.37 -4.08
C LEU A 84 -3.35 15.51 -3.13
N ILE A 85 -2.64 16.54 -3.58
CA ILE A 85 -2.34 17.72 -2.77
C ILE A 85 -3.65 18.35 -2.26
N SER A 86 -4.63 18.56 -3.14
CA SER A 86 -5.94 19.12 -2.76
C SER A 86 -6.68 18.22 -1.76
N ILE A 87 -6.66 16.89 -1.96
CA ILE A 87 -7.29 15.93 -1.06
C ILE A 87 -6.63 15.98 0.32
N PHE A 88 -5.30 16.06 0.39
CA PHE A 88 -4.59 16.08 1.66
C PHE A 88 -4.81 17.37 2.43
N TYR A 89 -4.82 18.52 1.76
CA TYR A 89 -5.17 19.80 2.41
C TYR A 89 -6.60 19.82 2.93
N LYS A 90 -7.58 19.31 2.18
CA LYS A 90 -9.00 19.35 2.58
C LYS A 90 -9.33 18.41 3.73
N ASN A 91 -8.66 17.25 3.81
CA ASN A 91 -9.01 16.22 4.77
C ASN A 91 -8.17 16.27 6.06
N GLU A 92 -7.04 16.97 6.08
CA GLU A 92 -6.16 17.12 7.24
C GLU A 92 -5.77 15.77 7.85
N PHE A 93 -5.22 14.87 7.02
CA PHE A 93 -4.76 13.57 7.47
C PHE A 93 -3.55 13.70 8.40
N SER A 94 -3.56 12.98 9.51
CA SER A 94 -2.43 12.89 10.42
C SER A 94 -1.35 11.93 9.91
N LEU A 95 -1.76 10.91 9.13
CA LEU A 95 -0.86 9.95 8.50
C LEU A 95 -1.33 9.62 7.09
N VAL A 96 -0.37 9.55 6.17
CA VAL A 96 -0.58 9.02 4.82
C VAL A 96 0.37 7.87 4.58
N HIS A 97 -0.18 6.71 4.19
CA HIS A 97 0.57 5.50 3.87
C HIS A 97 0.43 5.17 2.39
N SER A 98 1.53 5.08 1.68
CA SER A 98 1.57 4.70 0.26
C SER A 98 2.20 3.33 0.06
N VAL A 99 1.66 2.57 -0.90
CA VAL A 99 2.18 1.27 -1.32
C VAL A 99 2.28 1.25 -2.83
N SER A 100 3.32 0.66 -3.37
CA SER A 100 3.71 0.62 -4.78
C SER A 100 4.51 1.85 -5.25
N PRO A 101 5.45 1.68 -6.21
CA PRO A 101 6.41 2.73 -6.56
C PRO A 101 5.77 4.03 -7.06
N LYS A 102 4.79 3.94 -7.96
CA LYS A 102 4.15 5.14 -8.54
C LYS A 102 3.27 5.88 -7.53
N ALA A 103 2.43 5.14 -6.78
CA ALA A 103 1.67 5.75 -5.69
C ALA A 103 2.61 6.33 -4.64
N GLY A 104 3.72 5.64 -4.35
CA GLY A 104 4.76 6.12 -3.44
C GLY A 104 5.28 7.49 -3.83
N LEU A 105 5.72 7.65 -5.07
CA LEU A 105 6.29 8.92 -5.53
C LEU A 105 5.28 10.07 -5.46
N LEU A 106 4.10 9.88 -6.06
CA LEU A 106 3.07 10.93 -6.09
C LEU A 106 2.58 11.30 -4.70
N THR A 107 2.36 10.29 -3.85
CA THR A 107 1.90 10.49 -2.47
C THR A 107 2.96 11.16 -1.62
N SER A 108 4.22 10.77 -1.72
CA SER A 108 5.31 11.37 -0.93
C SER A 108 5.47 12.85 -1.25
N ILE A 109 5.43 13.23 -2.53
CA ILE A 109 5.49 14.63 -2.96
C ILE A 109 4.25 15.38 -2.46
N ALA A 110 3.04 14.85 -2.70
CA ALA A 110 1.80 15.51 -2.30
C ALA A 110 1.69 15.69 -0.79
N ALA A 111 2.04 14.67 -0.01
CA ALA A 111 1.98 14.70 1.44
C ALA A 111 3.03 15.63 2.05
N TRP A 112 4.21 15.73 1.43
CA TRP A 112 5.23 16.69 1.83
C TRP A 112 4.79 18.12 1.58
N VAL A 113 4.25 18.42 0.39
CA VAL A 113 3.69 19.75 0.03
C VAL A 113 2.53 20.11 0.96
N ALA A 114 1.61 19.17 1.23
CA ALA A 114 0.48 19.39 2.11
C ALA A 114 0.85 19.38 3.61
N ARG A 115 2.14 19.20 3.94
CA ARG A 115 2.66 19.16 5.33
C ARG A 115 1.98 18.11 6.21
N VAL A 116 1.63 16.95 5.63
CA VAL A 116 1.09 15.82 6.42
C VAL A 116 2.15 15.39 7.44
N PRO A 117 1.81 15.30 8.76
CA PRO A 117 2.80 15.07 9.82
C PRO A 117 3.54 13.73 9.66
N SER A 118 2.79 12.64 9.46
CA SER A 118 3.37 11.31 9.31
C SER A 118 3.19 10.80 7.88
N ARG A 119 4.31 10.52 7.23
CA ARG A 119 4.36 10.06 5.84
C ARG A 119 5.07 8.72 5.79
N LEU A 120 4.33 7.68 5.46
CA LEU A 120 4.78 6.29 5.47
C LEU A 120 4.76 5.73 4.05
N HIS A 121 5.83 5.06 3.65
CA HIS A 121 5.86 4.29 2.40
C HIS A 121 6.29 2.86 2.66
N THR A 122 5.63 1.89 2.01
CA THR A 122 6.04 0.49 2.01
C THR A 122 6.65 0.12 0.67
N PHE A 123 7.91 -0.26 0.68
CA PHE A 123 8.58 -0.88 -0.47
C PHE A 123 8.19 -2.35 -0.57
N THR A 124 7.60 -2.74 -1.72
CA THR A 124 7.23 -4.12 -2.03
C THR A 124 8.12 -4.77 -3.10
N GLY A 125 9.11 -4.03 -3.55
CA GLY A 125 10.08 -4.45 -4.57
C GLY A 125 10.61 -3.26 -5.37
N GLN A 126 11.79 -3.43 -5.98
CA GLN A 126 12.48 -2.38 -6.73
C GLN A 126 12.45 -2.68 -8.22
N VAL A 127 11.73 -1.86 -8.99
CA VAL A 127 11.61 -1.99 -10.46
C VAL A 127 12.98 -1.88 -11.15
N TRP A 128 13.91 -1.16 -10.55
CA TRP A 128 15.25 -0.93 -11.11
C TRP A 128 16.24 -2.07 -10.86
N MET A 129 15.92 -3.05 -10.02
CA MET A 129 16.82 -4.15 -9.67
C MET A 129 17.29 -4.93 -10.93
N THR A 130 16.39 -5.14 -11.88
CA THR A 130 16.70 -5.84 -13.15
C THR A 130 17.12 -4.92 -14.29
N LYS A 131 17.13 -3.60 -14.06
CA LYS A 131 17.50 -2.60 -15.08
C LYS A 131 19.01 -2.30 -15.04
N LYS A 132 19.54 -1.76 -16.15
CA LYS A 132 20.94 -1.34 -16.30
C LYS A 132 21.02 0.10 -16.80
N GLY A 133 22.20 0.73 -16.70
CA GLY A 133 22.49 2.05 -17.24
C GLY A 133 21.60 3.18 -16.68
N VAL A 134 21.30 4.13 -17.52
CA VAL A 134 20.58 5.39 -17.15
C VAL A 134 19.19 5.10 -16.57
N GLY A 135 18.47 4.10 -17.10
CA GLY A 135 17.15 3.73 -16.61
C GLY A 135 17.17 3.22 -15.16
N ARG A 136 18.19 2.42 -14.79
CA ARG A 136 18.40 2.00 -13.40
C ARG A 136 18.67 3.21 -12.49
N TRP A 137 19.58 4.07 -12.91
CA TRP A 137 19.95 5.26 -12.14
C TRP A 137 18.75 6.17 -11.90
N PHE A 138 17.95 6.45 -12.93
CA PHE A 138 16.78 7.30 -12.83
C PHE A 138 15.73 6.73 -11.89
N LEU A 139 15.35 5.45 -12.02
CA LEU A 139 14.37 4.82 -11.15
C LEU A 139 14.85 4.73 -9.69
N LYS A 140 16.13 4.49 -9.48
CA LYS A 140 16.76 4.51 -8.17
C LYS A 140 16.73 5.92 -7.54
N LEU A 141 16.89 6.96 -8.36
CA LEU A 141 16.73 8.35 -7.92
C LEU A 141 15.29 8.63 -7.44
N LEU A 142 14.28 8.11 -8.14
CA LEU A 142 12.88 8.23 -7.70
C LEU A 142 12.64 7.57 -6.35
N ASP A 143 13.21 6.39 -6.11
CA ASP A 143 13.12 5.73 -4.80
C ASP A 143 13.82 6.55 -3.70
N LYS A 144 14.97 7.19 -4.00
CA LYS A 144 15.62 8.11 -3.06
C LYS A 144 14.75 9.32 -2.73
N ILE A 145 14.03 9.87 -3.70
CA ILE A 145 13.07 10.96 -3.47
C ILE A 145 11.95 10.49 -2.53
N ILE A 146 11.39 9.29 -2.76
CA ILE A 146 10.41 8.70 -1.87
C ILE A 146 10.94 8.63 -0.45
N VAL A 147 12.14 8.07 -0.26
CA VAL A 147 12.78 7.93 1.05
C VAL A 147 12.96 9.29 1.74
N THR A 148 13.47 10.28 1.02
CA THR A 148 13.74 11.62 1.58
C THR A 148 12.49 12.36 2.01
N LEU A 149 11.37 12.17 1.30
CA LEU A 149 10.12 12.88 1.57
C LEU A 149 9.22 12.18 2.61
N ASN A 150 9.50 10.93 2.96
CA ASN A 150 8.75 10.21 3.98
C ASN A 150 9.41 10.31 5.36
N THR A 151 8.61 10.18 6.42
CA THR A 151 9.09 10.16 7.80
C THR A 151 9.53 8.77 8.23
N ASN A 152 8.90 7.73 7.65
CA ASN A 152 9.19 6.33 7.93
C ASN A 152 9.05 5.50 6.65
N ILE A 153 9.88 4.46 6.54
CA ILE A 153 9.85 3.51 5.43
C ILE A 153 9.65 2.10 5.98
N LEU A 154 8.68 1.38 5.45
CA LEU A 154 8.54 -0.05 5.67
C LEU A 154 9.15 -0.83 4.52
N VAL A 155 9.77 -1.95 4.84
CA VAL A 155 10.33 -2.89 3.86
C VAL A 155 9.86 -4.31 4.16
N ASP A 156 9.71 -5.12 3.12
CA ASP A 156 9.11 -6.44 3.22
C ASP A 156 9.99 -7.50 3.89
N SER A 157 11.31 -7.25 3.98
CA SER A 157 12.24 -8.21 4.60
C SER A 157 13.55 -7.56 4.98
N PHE A 158 14.29 -8.20 5.89
CA PHE A 158 15.64 -7.80 6.25
C PHE A 158 16.59 -7.83 5.04
N SER A 159 16.45 -8.83 4.16
CA SER A 159 17.28 -8.92 2.94
C SER A 159 17.00 -7.76 1.97
N GLN A 160 15.75 -7.30 1.86
CA GLN A 160 15.43 -6.11 1.08
C GLN A 160 15.98 -4.84 1.73
N GLN A 161 15.92 -4.74 3.06
CA GLN A 161 16.49 -3.62 3.80
C GLN A 161 18.00 -3.53 3.54
N ASP A 162 18.73 -4.63 3.73
CA ASP A 162 20.17 -4.69 3.50
C ASP A 162 20.54 -4.35 2.05
N PHE A 163 19.77 -4.86 1.09
CA PHE A 163 19.94 -4.52 -0.32
C PHE A 163 19.78 -3.02 -0.60
N LEU A 164 18.73 -2.40 -0.08
CA LEU A 164 18.47 -0.97 -0.28
C LEU A 164 19.52 -0.09 0.41
N ILE A 165 20.01 -0.50 1.56
CA ILE A 165 21.11 0.18 2.28
C ILE A 165 22.41 0.06 1.46
N LYS A 166 22.78 -1.14 1.01
CA LYS A 166 23.95 -1.39 0.17
C LYS A 166 23.91 -0.57 -1.12
N GLU A 167 22.75 -0.43 -1.70
CA GLU A 167 22.53 0.39 -2.90
C GLU A 167 22.50 1.91 -2.59
N GLY A 168 22.59 2.30 -1.33
CA GLY A 168 22.57 3.72 -0.92
C GLY A 168 21.25 4.42 -1.22
N VAL A 169 20.13 3.69 -1.18
CA VAL A 169 18.78 4.25 -1.30
C VAL A 169 18.19 4.55 0.07
N LEU A 170 18.50 3.73 1.05
CA LEU A 170 17.88 3.72 2.36
C LEU A 170 18.96 3.80 3.46
N SER A 171 18.62 4.35 4.62
CA SER A 171 19.38 4.20 5.85
C SER A 171 18.63 3.33 6.85
N LYS A 172 19.35 2.73 7.79
CA LYS A 172 18.78 1.84 8.80
C LYS A 172 17.83 2.60 9.75
N ASP A 173 18.15 3.86 10.02
CA ASP A 173 17.44 4.66 11.03
C ASP A 173 16.00 4.99 10.68
N ILE A 174 15.67 5.07 9.38
CA ILE A 174 14.33 5.40 8.90
C ILE A 174 13.56 4.19 8.37
N SER A 175 14.18 3.01 8.35
CA SER A 175 13.61 1.80 7.76
C SER A 175 13.24 0.76 8.80
N ILE A 176 12.05 0.20 8.68
CA ILE A 176 11.49 -0.76 9.63
C ILE A 176 11.02 -2.00 8.86
N VAL A 177 11.41 -3.18 9.36
CA VAL A 177 10.81 -4.46 8.99
C VAL A 177 9.81 -4.83 10.09
N LEU A 178 8.54 -4.98 9.75
CA LEU A 178 7.51 -5.35 10.71
C LEU A 178 7.55 -6.87 10.99
N GLY A 179 7.75 -7.24 12.25
CA GLY A 179 7.84 -8.64 12.68
C GLY A 179 8.92 -9.40 11.90
N SER A 180 8.54 -10.49 11.25
CA SER A 180 9.44 -11.29 10.40
C SER A 180 9.47 -10.83 8.94
N GLY A 181 8.79 -9.75 8.62
CA GLY A 181 8.65 -9.22 7.25
C GLY A 181 7.32 -9.58 6.60
N SER A 182 7.22 -9.26 5.29
CA SER A 182 6.03 -9.38 4.45
C SER A 182 4.95 -8.33 4.73
N ILE A 183 4.41 -7.78 3.64
CA ILE A 183 3.34 -6.76 3.72
C ILE A 183 2.00 -7.31 4.23
N SER A 184 1.72 -8.61 4.01
CA SER A 184 0.40 -9.18 4.33
C SER A 184 0.41 -10.48 5.11
N GLY A 185 1.51 -11.22 5.13
CA GLY A 185 1.54 -12.58 5.67
C GLY A 185 0.67 -13.57 4.88
N VAL A 186 0.47 -14.76 5.43
CA VAL A 186 -0.38 -15.81 4.84
C VAL A 186 -1.35 -16.33 5.90
N ASP A 187 -2.63 -16.37 5.56
CA ASP A 187 -3.65 -17.02 6.38
C ASP A 187 -3.53 -18.55 6.28
N VAL A 188 -2.84 -19.14 7.24
CA VAL A 188 -2.57 -20.59 7.28
C VAL A 188 -3.83 -21.43 7.48
N ASN A 189 -4.92 -20.84 8.00
CA ASN A 189 -6.19 -21.55 8.16
C ASN A 189 -6.93 -21.66 6.80
N ARG A 190 -6.85 -20.62 6.01
CA ARG A 190 -7.41 -20.56 4.65
C ARG A 190 -6.56 -21.34 3.65
N PHE A 191 -5.24 -21.18 3.69
CA PHE A 191 -4.27 -21.77 2.76
C PHE A 191 -3.61 -23.03 3.37
N ARG A 192 -4.42 -24.03 3.67
CA ARG A 192 -3.97 -25.33 4.18
C ARG A 192 -4.21 -26.46 3.17
N PRO A 193 -3.37 -27.49 3.16
CA PRO A 193 -3.58 -28.66 2.31
C PRO A 193 -4.95 -29.30 2.58
N SER A 194 -5.70 -29.59 1.52
CA SER A 194 -7.00 -30.25 1.60
C SER A 194 -7.11 -31.34 0.54
N LYS A 195 -7.14 -32.60 0.96
CA LYS A 195 -7.32 -33.76 0.06
C LYS A 195 -8.63 -33.65 -0.75
N ILE A 196 -9.70 -33.19 -0.10
CA ILE A 196 -11.02 -33.04 -0.75
C ILE A 196 -10.94 -32.02 -1.88
N ARG A 197 -10.42 -30.81 -1.61
CA ARG A 197 -10.26 -29.76 -2.63
C ARG A 197 -9.29 -30.18 -3.73
N ARG A 198 -8.19 -30.82 -3.36
CA ARG A 198 -7.23 -31.36 -4.32
C ARG A 198 -7.90 -32.29 -5.31
N ASN A 199 -8.64 -33.31 -4.83
CA ASN A 199 -9.31 -34.29 -5.68
C ASN A 199 -10.37 -33.66 -6.58
N LEU A 200 -11.14 -32.70 -6.05
CA LEU A 200 -12.15 -31.96 -6.79
C LEU A 200 -11.53 -31.17 -7.94
N ILE A 201 -10.47 -30.40 -7.69
CA ILE A 201 -9.80 -29.61 -8.72
C ILE A 201 -9.11 -30.53 -9.76
N ARG A 202 -8.45 -31.62 -9.32
CA ARG A 202 -7.86 -32.58 -10.25
C ARG A 202 -8.89 -33.22 -11.18
N LYS A 203 -10.08 -33.55 -10.64
CA LYS A 203 -11.20 -34.06 -11.43
C LYS A 203 -11.71 -33.03 -12.44
N GLN A 204 -11.86 -31.76 -12.01
CA GLN A 204 -12.28 -30.68 -12.90
C GLN A 204 -11.31 -30.41 -14.03
N LEU A 205 -10.00 -30.55 -13.77
CA LEU A 205 -8.94 -30.33 -14.75
C LEU A 205 -8.51 -31.61 -15.50
N ASN A 206 -9.19 -32.76 -15.29
CA ASN A 206 -8.86 -34.05 -15.86
C ASN A 206 -7.40 -34.50 -15.61
N ILE A 207 -6.88 -34.20 -14.40
CA ILE A 207 -5.51 -34.53 -14.02
C ILE A 207 -5.49 -35.87 -13.27
N LYS A 208 -4.70 -36.82 -13.74
CA LYS A 208 -4.53 -38.13 -13.08
C LYS A 208 -3.84 -37.97 -11.71
N ASP A 209 -4.17 -38.87 -10.77
CA ASP A 209 -3.66 -38.78 -9.38
C ASP A 209 -2.15 -38.92 -9.26
N ASN A 210 -1.52 -39.63 -10.19
CA ASN A 210 -0.08 -39.83 -10.25
C ASN A 210 0.71 -38.70 -10.93
N CYS A 211 0.02 -37.66 -11.46
CA CYS A 211 0.71 -36.52 -12.05
C CYS A 211 1.13 -35.50 -10.98
N VAL A 212 2.36 -35.00 -11.07
CA VAL A 212 2.82 -33.83 -10.32
C VAL A 212 2.39 -32.59 -11.10
N ILE A 213 1.91 -31.59 -10.37
CA ILE A 213 1.47 -30.30 -10.92
C ILE A 213 2.41 -29.22 -10.38
#